data_73f82d77a008746b13670dbfd3446a1c
#
_entry.id   73f82d77a008746b13670dbfd3446a1c
#
_cell.length_a   1.000
_cell.length_b   1.000
_cell.length_c   1.000
_cell.angle_alpha   90.00
_cell.angle_beta   90.00
_cell.angle_gamma   90.00
#
_symmetry.space_group_name_H-M   'P 1'
#
loop_
_entity.id
_entity.type
_entity.pdbx_description
1 polymer ?
#
loop_
_entity_poly.entity_id
_entity_poly.type
_entity_poly.pdbx_seq_one_letter_code
_entity_poly.pdbx_strand_id
1 'polypeptide(L)'
;MPDILSLLSIVFLPVLITVILAYGIWKKVPIYDVFIKGAKDGLKTSVEILPFLLGIFLAIGALTSSGAMGFLQEATSPFFEKLGIPEELISLILLRPVSGSGSLVVAQQIMEAAGPDSFAGRAASVMVGSCETVFYVLALYFGVTSVKKMRHAFLAGMAGYVAGIMASVYLCHIM
;
A
#
# COMPACT_ATOMS: atom_id res chain seq x y z
N MET A 1 27.43 6.90 -10.97
CA MET A 1 27.75 6.41 -9.61
C MET A 1 26.42 6.13 -8.94
N PRO A 2 26.23 5.01 -8.27
CA PRO A 2 24.99 4.83 -7.52
C PRO A 2 24.91 5.93 -6.46
N ASP A 3 23.77 6.62 -6.40
CA ASP A 3 23.55 7.65 -5.41
C ASP A 3 23.59 7.03 -4.01
N ILE A 4 24.04 7.79 -3.01
CA ILE A 4 24.14 7.35 -1.61
C ILE A 4 22.81 6.75 -1.15
N LEU A 5 21.68 7.30 -1.60
CA LEU A 5 20.34 6.81 -1.33
C LEU A 5 20.09 5.40 -1.90
N SER A 6 20.53 5.11 -3.12
CA SER A 6 20.38 3.79 -3.73
C SER A 6 21.27 2.75 -3.04
N LEU A 7 22.46 3.10 -2.63
CA LEU A 7 23.34 2.24 -1.83
C LEU A 7 22.73 1.95 -0.46
N LEU A 8 22.21 2.96 0.23
CA LEU A 8 21.50 2.79 1.51
C LEU A 8 20.32 1.84 1.37
N SER A 9 19.51 1.97 0.33
CA SER A 9 18.35 1.10 0.08
C SER A 9 18.74 -0.35 -0.13
N ILE A 10 19.81 -0.62 -0.88
CA ILE A 10 20.30 -1.98 -1.15
C ILE A 10 20.88 -2.63 0.11
N VAL A 11 21.60 -1.85 0.92
CA VAL A 11 22.33 -2.36 2.10
C VAL A 11 21.43 -2.47 3.33
N PHE A 12 20.35 -1.70 3.40
CA PHE A 12 19.48 -1.62 4.58
C PHE A 12 18.93 -2.99 5.02
N LEU A 13 18.34 -3.74 4.11
CA LEU A 13 17.71 -5.04 4.43
C LEU A 13 18.75 -6.10 4.87
N PRO A 14 19.87 -6.31 4.16
CA PRO A 14 20.93 -7.20 4.61
C PRO A 14 21.52 -6.82 5.97
N VAL A 15 21.74 -5.53 6.22
CA VAL A 15 22.25 -5.05 7.51
C VAL A 15 21.24 -5.33 8.62
N LEU A 16 19.95 -5.04 8.41
CA LEU A 16 18.92 -5.31 9.40
C LEU A 16 18.87 -6.79 9.79
N ILE A 17 18.88 -7.67 8.80
CA ILE A 17 18.90 -9.14 9.03
C ILE A 17 20.16 -9.53 9.81
N THR A 18 21.32 -9.03 9.38
CA THR A 18 22.60 -9.35 10.05
C THR A 18 22.60 -8.90 11.50
N VAL A 19 22.10 -7.69 11.80
CA VAL A 19 21.98 -7.15 13.16
C VAL A 19 21.08 -8.03 14.03
N ILE A 20 19.92 -8.45 13.50
CA ILE A 20 18.98 -9.32 14.23
C ILE A 20 19.65 -10.66 14.56
N LEU A 21 20.30 -11.29 13.58
CA LEU A 21 20.99 -12.58 13.77
C LEU A 21 22.16 -12.46 14.74
N ALA A 22 23.02 -11.44 14.58
CA ALA A 22 24.16 -11.20 15.46
C ALA A 22 23.71 -10.95 16.91
N TYR A 23 22.64 -10.17 17.11
CA TYR A 23 22.05 -9.95 18.42
C TYR A 23 21.49 -11.25 19.04
N GLY A 24 20.82 -12.08 18.22
CA GLY A 24 20.32 -13.38 18.63
C GLY A 24 21.45 -14.32 19.10
N ILE A 25 22.56 -14.37 18.33
CA ILE A 25 23.75 -15.15 18.69
C ILE A 25 24.35 -14.63 20.02
N TRP A 26 24.50 -13.32 20.13
CA TRP A 26 25.03 -12.70 21.36
C TRP A 26 24.18 -13.04 22.59
N LYS A 27 22.86 -13.05 22.42
CA LYS A 27 21.91 -13.44 23.50
C LYS A 27 21.76 -14.96 23.68
N LYS A 28 22.53 -15.77 22.93
CA LYS A 28 22.47 -17.24 22.96
C LYS A 28 21.08 -17.81 22.66
N VAL A 29 20.33 -17.13 21.81
CA VAL A 29 19.02 -17.60 21.34
C VAL A 29 19.24 -18.76 20.36
N PRO A 30 18.51 -19.89 20.48
CA PRO A 30 18.54 -20.95 19.47
C PRO A 30 17.82 -20.48 18.19
N ILE A 31 18.56 -19.77 17.33
CA ILE A 31 18.01 -19.02 16.19
C ILE A 31 17.16 -19.91 15.28
N TYR A 32 17.63 -21.12 14.99
CA TYR A 32 16.91 -22.04 14.11
C TYR A 32 15.55 -22.46 14.70
N ASP A 33 15.52 -22.81 16.00
CA ASP A 33 14.28 -23.24 16.65
C ASP A 33 13.27 -22.11 16.75
N VAL A 34 13.76 -20.89 17.07
CA VAL A 34 12.92 -19.69 17.13
C VAL A 34 12.40 -19.33 15.73
N PHE A 35 13.23 -19.45 14.68
CA PHE A 35 12.81 -19.26 13.30
C PHE A 35 11.71 -20.25 12.91
N ILE A 36 11.89 -21.55 13.19
CA ILE A 36 10.87 -22.58 12.87
C ILE A 36 9.57 -22.33 13.64
N LYS A 37 9.66 -21.92 14.91
CA LYS A 37 8.47 -21.54 15.68
C LYS A 37 7.75 -20.35 15.03
N GLY A 38 8.49 -19.28 14.72
CA GLY A 38 7.93 -18.10 14.05
C GLY A 38 7.31 -18.42 12.68
N ALA A 39 7.95 -19.29 11.89
CA ALA A 39 7.42 -19.75 10.61
C ALA A 39 6.09 -20.51 10.75
N LYS A 40 5.98 -21.39 11.77
CA LYS A 40 4.74 -22.11 12.07
C LYS A 40 3.63 -21.14 12.51
N ASP A 41 3.94 -20.19 13.38
CA ASP A 41 2.99 -19.18 13.84
C ASP A 41 2.53 -18.28 12.66
N GLY A 42 3.46 -17.91 11.78
CA GLY A 42 3.15 -17.16 10.56
C GLY A 42 2.24 -17.92 9.59
N LEU A 43 2.49 -19.20 9.35
CA LEU A 43 1.63 -20.04 8.52
C LEU A 43 0.22 -20.17 9.11
N LYS A 44 0.12 -20.38 10.42
CA LYS A 44 -1.17 -20.44 11.10
C LYS A 44 -1.95 -19.13 10.92
N THR A 45 -1.30 -18.00 11.17
CA THR A 45 -1.88 -16.67 10.99
C THR A 45 -2.33 -16.46 9.53
N SER A 46 -1.53 -16.88 8.55
CA SER A 46 -1.88 -16.77 7.12
C SER A 46 -3.16 -17.52 6.78
N VAL A 47 -3.36 -18.73 7.31
CA VAL A 47 -4.58 -19.51 7.12
C VAL A 47 -5.78 -18.85 7.81
N GLU A 48 -5.61 -18.31 9.02
CA GLU A 48 -6.66 -17.60 9.75
C GLU A 48 -7.13 -16.32 9.04
N ILE A 49 -6.22 -15.64 8.33
CA ILE A 49 -6.49 -14.40 7.58
C ILE A 49 -7.17 -14.70 6.23
N LEU A 50 -6.91 -15.86 5.62
CA LEU A 50 -7.34 -16.17 4.27
C LEU A 50 -8.85 -15.94 3.99
N PRO A 51 -9.81 -16.31 4.86
CA PRO A 51 -11.21 -16.05 4.62
C PRO A 51 -11.56 -14.55 4.52
N PHE A 52 -10.89 -13.71 5.33
CA PHE A 52 -11.07 -12.26 5.28
C PHE A 52 -10.53 -11.67 3.98
N LEU A 53 -9.38 -12.16 3.51
CA LEU A 53 -8.81 -11.76 2.22
C LEU A 53 -9.73 -12.12 1.06
N LEU A 54 -10.27 -13.33 1.05
CA LEU A 54 -11.21 -13.75 0.01
C LEU A 54 -12.47 -12.86 -0.01
N GLY A 55 -13.03 -12.52 1.16
CA GLY A 55 -14.16 -11.59 1.25
C GLY A 55 -13.83 -10.21 0.68
N ILE A 56 -12.66 -9.67 0.99
CA ILE A 56 -12.20 -8.38 0.46
C ILE A 56 -12.01 -8.46 -1.06
N PHE A 57 -11.35 -9.49 -1.58
CA PHE A 57 -11.12 -9.63 -3.03
C PHE A 57 -12.42 -9.80 -3.81
N LEU A 58 -13.40 -10.52 -3.27
CA LEU A 58 -14.73 -10.63 -3.88
C LEU A 58 -15.46 -9.28 -3.90
N ALA A 59 -15.41 -8.52 -2.80
CA ALA A 59 -16.01 -7.19 -2.73
C ALA A 59 -15.36 -6.21 -3.72
N ILE A 60 -14.03 -6.22 -3.83
CA ILE A 60 -13.28 -5.40 -4.79
C ILE A 60 -13.62 -5.81 -6.22
N GLY A 61 -13.65 -7.11 -6.51
CA GLY A 61 -14.02 -7.63 -7.81
C GLY A 61 -15.43 -7.21 -8.21
N ALA A 62 -16.39 -7.27 -7.30
CA ALA A 62 -17.76 -6.81 -7.53
C ALA A 62 -17.82 -5.29 -7.79
N LEU A 63 -17.08 -4.48 -7.04
CA LEU A 63 -17.02 -3.03 -7.20
C LEU A 63 -16.43 -2.63 -8.57
N THR A 64 -15.36 -3.30 -8.99
CA THR A 64 -14.70 -2.99 -10.28
C THR A 64 -15.51 -3.51 -11.47
N SER A 65 -16.06 -4.72 -11.40
CA SER A 65 -16.82 -5.30 -12.52
C SER A 65 -18.23 -4.74 -12.68
N SER A 66 -18.81 -4.13 -11.65
CA SER A 66 -20.12 -3.47 -11.73
C SER A 66 -20.11 -2.12 -12.46
N GLY A 67 -18.93 -1.56 -12.81
CA GLY A 67 -18.79 -0.22 -13.33
C GLY A 67 -18.88 0.89 -12.27
N ALA A 68 -19.13 0.55 -11.00
CA ALA A 68 -19.24 1.52 -9.92
C ALA A 68 -17.95 2.35 -9.74
N MET A 69 -16.79 1.76 -10.02
CA MET A 69 -15.51 2.49 -9.98
C MET A 69 -15.45 3.58 -11.05
N GLY A 70 -15.90 3.31 -12.29
CA GLY A 70 -15.98 4.31 -13.36
C GLY A 70 -16.94 5.45 -13.01
N PHE A 71 -18.11 5.14 -12.46
CA PHE A 71 -19.05 6.14 -11.99
C PHE A 71 -18.46 7.04 -10.89
N LEU A 72 -17.74 6.46 -9.92
CA LEU A 72 -17.05 7.23 -8.88
C LEU A 72 -15.96 8.14 -9.47
N GLN A 73 -15.24 7.66 -10.48
CA GLN A 73 -14.22 8.44 -11.17
C GLN A 73 -14.83 9.66 -11.88
N GLU A 74 -15.88 9.47 -12.67
CA GLU A 74 -16.59 10.55 -13.34
C GLU A 74 -17.17 11.57 -12.34
N ALA A 75 -17.79 11.09 -11.27
CA ALA A 75 -18.41 11.95 -10.26
C ALA A 75 -17.37 12.78 -9.46
N THR A 76 -16.15 12.27 -9.30
CA THR A 76 -15.10 12.94 -8.51
C THR A 76 -14.11 13.74 -9.37
N SER A 77 -14.06 13.51 -10.68
CA SER A 77 -13.15 14.21 -11.61
C SER A 77 -13.17 15.73 -11.45
N PRO A 78 -14.32 16.43 -11.42
CA PRO A 78 -14.34 17.88 -11.30
C PRO A 78 -13.75 18.41 -9.99
N PHE A 79 -13.74 17.59 -8.95
CA PHE A 79 -13.14 17.94 -7.67
C PHE A 79 -11.61 17.83 -7.72
N PHE A 80 -11.09 16.73 -8.29
CA PHE A 80 -9.66 16.50 -8.42
C PHE A 80 -8.99 17.48 -9.40
N GLU A 81 -9.65 17.82 -10.48
CA GLU A 81 -9.18 18.85 -11.43
C GLU A 81 -8.95 20.20 -10.75
N LYS A 82 -9.88 20.63 -9.87
CA LYS A 82 -9.72 21.87 -9.08
C LYS A 82 -8.52 21.84 -8.12
N LEU A 83 -8.09 20.65 -7.71
CA LEU A 83 -6.89 20.45 -6.88
C LEU A 83 -5.61 20.31 -7.72
N GLY A 84 -5.68 20.44 -9.04
CA GLY A 84 -4.54 20.28 -9.95
C GLY A 84 -4.06 18.83 -10.07
N ILE A 85 -4.92 17.87 -9.79
CA ILE A 85 -4.62 16.44 -9.90
C ILE A 85 -5.06 15.97 -11.29
N PRO A 86 -4.14 15.44 -12.12
CA PRO A 86 -4.48 14.94 -13.45
C PRO A 86 -5.52 13.81 -13.41
N GLU A 87 -6.36 13.76 -14.44
CA GLU A 87 -7.44 12.78 -14.56
C GLU A 87 -6.91 11.33 -14.51
N GLU A 88 -5.74 11.09 -15.09
CA GLU A 88 -5.08 9.77 -15.11
C GLU A 88 -4.83 9.20 -13.70
N LEU A 89 -4.61 10.08 -12.71
CA LEU A 89 -4.37 9.67 -11.32
C LEU A 89 -5.65 9.35 -10.54
N ILE A 90 -6.81 9.79 -11.00
CA ILE A 90 -8.08 9.64 -10.26
C ILE A 90 -8.41 8.17 -10.03
N SER A 91 -8.26 7.33 -11.06
CA SER A 91 -8.47 5.88 -10.93
C SER A 91 -7.57 5.26 -9.87
N LEU A 92 -6.30 5.67 -9.84
CA LEU A 92 -5.34 5.19 -8.84
C LEU A 92 -5.73 5.65 -7.44
N ILE A 93 -6.09 6.92 -7.28
CA ILE A 93 -6.52 7.51 -6.00
C ILE A 93 -7.75 6.81 -5.43
N LEU A 94 -8.73 6.49 -6.27
CA LEU A 94 -9.94 5.82 -5.82
C LEU A 94 -9.71 4.34 -5.51
N LEU A 95 -8.86 3.66 -6.27
CA LEU A 95 -8.63 2.23 -6.12
C LEU A 95 -7.61 1.91 -5.00
N ARG A 96 -6.62 2.77 -4.78
CA ARG A 96 -5.50 2.50 -3.86
C ARG A 96 -5.93 2.17 -2.43
N PRO A 97 -6.88 2.87 -1.79
CA PRO A 97 -7.29 2.54 -0.43
C PRO A 97 -8.01 1.18 -0.32
N VAL A 98 -8.47 0.64 -1.45
CA VAL A 98 -9.27 -0.60 -1.54
C VAL A 98 -8.41 -1.79 -1.97
N SER A 99 -7.58 -1.63 -3.00
CA SER A 99 -6.80 -2.70 -3.63
C SER A 99 -5.35 -2.30 -3.91
N GLY A 100 -4.42 -2.96 -3.22
CA GLY A 100 -2.98 -2.78 -3.46
C GLY A 100 -2.55 -3.35 -4.82
N SER A 101 -2.95 -4.58 -5.15
CA SER A 101 -2.59 -5.22 -6.42
C SER A 101 -3.27 -4.54 -7.62
N GLY A 102 -4.55 -4.17 -7.49
CA GLY A 102 -5.26 -3.41 -8.52
C GLY A 102 -4.60 -2.05 -8.78
N SER A 103 -4.14 -1.37 -7.74
CA SER A 103 -3.41 -0.11 -7.85
C SER A 103 -2.09 -0.23 -8.61
N LEU A 104 -1.38 -1.35 -8.45
CA LEU A 104 -0.15 -1.60 -9.21
C LEU A 104 -0.43 -1.70 -10.72
N VAL A 105 -1.51 -2.38 -11.09
CA VAL A 105 -1.92 -2.48 -12.51
C VAL A 105 -2.28 -1.11 -13.07
N VAL A 106 -3.07 -0.31 -12.32
CA VAL A 106 -3.43 1.05 -12.75
C VAL A 106 -2.20 1.94 -12.84
N ALA A 107 -1.29 1.89 -11.88
CA ALA A 107 -0.04 2.66 -11.94
C ALA A 107 0.83 2.26 -13.13
N GLN A 108 0.91 0.96 -13.44
CA GLN A 108 1.60 0.48 -14.64
C GLN A 108 0.95 1.05 -15.91
N GLN A 109 -0.37 1.00 -16.02
CA GLN A 109 -1.09 1.58 -17.16
C GLN A 109 -0.83 3.09 -17.33
N ILE A 110 -0.79 3.84 -16.21
CA ILE A 110 -0.44 5.27 -16.24
C ILE A 110 0.98 5.47 -16.76
N MET A 111 1.95 4.67 -16.28
CA MET A 111 3.34 4.76 -16.73
C MET A 111 3.52 4.35 -18.20
N GLU A 112 2.76 3.36 -18.67
CA GLU A 112 2.78 2.95 -20.07
C GLU A 112 2.17 4.01 -21.01
N ALA A 113 1.09 4.68 -20.57
CA ALA A 113 0.38 5.67 -21.38
C ALA A 113 1.06 7.05 -21.36
N ALA A 114 1.47 7.54 -20.19
CA ALA A 114 2.01 8.89 -20.02
C ALA A 114 3.55 8.92 -19.98
N GLY A 115 4.20 7.78 -19.79
CA GLY A 115 5.64 7.64 -19.55
C GLY A 115 5.99 7.66 -18.06
N PRO A 116 7.01 6.86 -17.65
CA PRO A 116 7.39 6.74 -16.23
C PRO A 116 7.97 8.04 -15.64
N ASP A 117 8.62 8.87 -16.48
CA ASP A 117 9.24 10.14 -16.08
C ASP A 117 8.28 11.34 -16.21
N SER A 118 7.06 11.13 -16.71
CA SER A 118 6.02 12.14 -16.71
C SER A 118 5.56 12.50 -15.30
N PHE A 119 4.89 13.64 -15.15
CA PHE A 119 4.32 14.01 -13.86
C PHE A 119 3.36 12.92 -13.32
N ALA A 120 2.46 12.41 -14.17
CA ALA A 120 1.52 11.37 -13.79
C ALA A 120 2.22 10.04 -13.43
N GLY A 121 3.24 9.63 -14.20
CA GLY A 121 4.01 8.42 -13.94
C GLY A 121 4.78 8.48 -12.62
N ARG A 122 5.48 9.60 -12.37
CA ARG A 122 6.20 9.82 -11.10
C ARG A 122 5.22 9.86 -9.92
N ALA A 123 4.13 10.64 -10.03
CA ALA A 123 3.14 10.73 -8.97
C ALA A 123 2.48 9.38 -8.67
N ALA A 124 2.15 8.59 -9.69
CA ALA A 124 1.63 7.24 -9.52
C ALA A 124 2.62 6.33 -8.78
N SER A 125 3.90 6.37 -9.15
CA SER A 125 4.96 5.59 -8.50
C SER A 125 5.12 5.96 -7.03
N VAL A 126 5.17 7.26 -6.71
CA VAL A 126 5.28 7.75 -5.33
C VAL A 126 4.04 7.39 -4.52
N MET A 127 2.83 7.53 -5.08
CA MET A 127 1.58 7.14 -4.40
C MET A 127 1.55 5.64 -4.08
N VAL A 128 1.94 4.78 -5.01
CA VAL A 128 1.98 3.33 -4.77
C VAL A 128 2.99 2.98 -3.68
N GLY A 129 4.12 3.67 -3.62
CA GLY A 129 5.15 3.42 -2.61
C GLY A 129 4.85 4.00 -1.23
N SER A 130 4.04 5.07 -1.13
CA SER A 130 3.82 5.82 0.12
C SER A 130 2.42 5.66 0.72
N CYS A 131 1.39 5.42 -0.12
CA CYS A 131 0.02 5.31 0.35
C CYS A 131 -0.35 3.85 0.68
N GLU A 132 -1.09 3.65 1.76
CA GLU A 132 -1.55 2.34 2.20
C GLU A 132 -2.97 1.99 1.73
N THR A 133 -3.28 0.69 1.71
CA THR A 133 -4.61 0.15 1.41
C THR A 133 -5.48 0.18 2.65
N VAL A 134 -5.99 1.35 3.00
CA VAL A 134 -6.65 1.61 4.30
C VAL A 134 -7.79 0.63 4.59
N PHE A 135 -8.68 0.37 3.62
CA PHE A 135 -9.81 -0.55 3.81
C PHE A 135 -9.34 -1.99 4.01
N TYR A 136 -8.35 -2.42 3.23
CA TYR A 136 -7.76 -3.75 3.37
C TYR A 136 -7.13 -3.95 4.76
N VAL A 137 -6.29 -3.00 5.18
CA VAL A 137 -5.61 -3.06 6.48
C VAL A 137 -6.62 -3.07 7.63
N LEU A 138 -7.63 -2.19 7.60
CA LEU A 138 -8.66 -2.15 8.62
C LEU A 138 -9.47 -3.46 8.67
N ALA A 139 -9.90 -3.96 7.51
CA ALA A 139 -10.68 -5.20 7.46
C ALA A 139 -9.86 -6.39 7.98
N LEU A 140 -8.58 -6.47 7.62
CA LEU A 140 -7.68 -7.52 8.09
C LEU A 140 -7.49 -7.46 9.62
N TYR A 141 -7.05 -6.33 10.15
CA TYR A 141 -6.74 -6.21 11.57
C TYR A 141 -7.99 -6.33 12.46
N PHE A 142 -9.10 -5.71 12.09
CA PHE A 142 -10.36 -5.83 12.84
C PHE A 142 -11.07 -7.16 12.62
N GLY A 143 -10.78 -7.84 11.51
CA GLY A 143 -11.28 -9.19 11.23
C GLY A 143 -10.70 -10.25 12.18
N VAL A 144 -9.37 -10.25 12.33
CA VAL A 144 -8.64 -11.28 13.11
C VAL A 144 -8.51 -10.95 14.59
N THR A 145 -8.74 -9.71 15.02
CA THR A 145 -8.67 -9.31 16.42
C THR A 145 -10.03 -9.32 17.10
N SER A 146 -10.03 -9.36 18.44
CA SER A 146 -11.24 -9.20 19.26
C SER A 146 -11.78 -7.77 19.28
N VAL A 147 -11.04 -6.80 18.76
CA VAL A 147 -11.41 -5.39 18.71
C VAL A 147 -12.46 -5.17 17.62
N LYS A 148 -13.70 -4.87 18.01
CA LYS A 148 -14.83 -4.69 17.08
C LYS A 148 -15.17 -3.23 16.75
N LYS A 149 -14.59 -2.26 17.49
CA LYS A 149 -14.87 -0.84 17.30
C LYS A 149 -13.66 -0.14 16.69
N MET A 150 -13.75 0.30 15.44
CA MET A 150 -12.68 1.01 14.74
C MET A 150 -12.35 2.39 15.33
N ARG A 151 -13.32 3.03 16.06
CA ARG A 151 -13.15 4.36 16.68
C ARG A 151 -12.52 5.37 15.70
N HIS A 152 -11.33 5.86 16.02
CA HIS A 152 -10.60 6.84 15.21
C HIS A 152 -9.70 6.23 14.12
N ALA A 153 -9.54 4.89 14.08
CA ALA A 153 -8.61 4.25 13.16
C ALA A 153 -8.95 4.53 11.69
N PHE A 154 -10.24 4.48 11.34
CA PHE A 154 -10.69 4.79 9.98
C PHE A 154 -10.37 6.24 9.59
N LEU A 155 -10.74 7.21 10.44
CA LEU A 155 -10.49 8.62 10.15
C LEU A 155 -8.99 8.93 10.10
N ALA A 156 -8.20 8.37 11.01
CA ALA A 156 -6.74 8.54 11.00
C ALA A 156 -6.10 7.92 9.74
N GLY A 157 -6.52 6.72 9.35
CA GLY A 157 -6.06 6.06 8.12
C GLY A 157 -6.40 6.86 6.88
N MET A 158 -7.64 7.35 6.76
CA MET A 158 -8.06 8.18 5.62
C MET A 158 -7.35 9.55 5.61
N ALA A 159 -7.15 10.17 6.77
CA ALA A 159 -6.40 11.44 6.85
C ALA A 159 -4.93 11.23 6.40
N GLY A 160 -4.28 10.16 6.87
CA GLY A 160 -2.94 9.80 6.42
C GLY A 160 -2.88 9.50 4.91
N TYR A 161 -3.90 8.81 4.40
CA TYR A 161 -4.03 8.52 2.96
C TYR A 161 -4.13 9.81 2.12
N VAL A 162 -5.02 10.73 2.49
CA VAL A 162 -5.17 12.03 1.81
C VAL A 162 -3.89 12.84 1.89
N ALA A 163 -3.25 12.90 3.06
CA ALA A 163 -1.96 13.56 3.23
C ALA A 163 -0.87 12.95 2.33
N GLY A 164 -0.83 11.62 2.20
CA GLY A 164 0.09 10.91 1.31
C GLY A 164 -0.12 11.25 -0.17
N ILE A 165 -1.38 11.33 -0.63
CA ILE A 165 -1.72 11.77 -1.99
C ILE A 165 -1.22 13.20 -2.23
N MET A 166 -1.58 14.12 -1.36
CA MET A 166 -1.21 15.54 -1.50
C MET A 166 0.31 15.73 -1.48
N ALA A 167 1.01 15.02 -0.59
CA ALA A 167 2.46 15.03 -0.55
C ALA A 167 3.08 14.47 -1.84
N SER A 168 2.54 13.36 -2.37
CA SER A 168 3.02 12.76 -3.62
C SER A 168 2.87 13.71 -4.81
N VAL A 169 1.70 14.33 -4.96
CA VAL A 169 1.43 15.32 -6.00
C VAL A 169 2.34 16.54 -5.85
N TYR A 170 2.45 17.08 -4.62
CA TYR A 170 3.28 18.25 -4.35
C TYR A 170 4.77 17.99 -4.63
N LEU A 171 5.30 16.87 -4.14
CA LEU A 171 6.71 16.51 -4.36
C LEU A 171 7.03 16.32 -5.84
N CYS A 172 6.15 15.66 -6.58
CA CYS A 172 6.35 15.48 -8.02
C CYS A 172 6.18 16.76 -8.84
N HIS A 173 5.55 17.81 -8.28
CA HIS A 173 5.45 19.14 -8.91
C HIS A 173 6.77 19.94 -8.81
N ILE A 174 7.54 19.72 -7.75
CA ILE A 174 8.81 20.43 -7.51
C ILE A 174 10.04 19.65 -7.98
N MET A 175 9.88 18.39 -8.37
CA MET A 175 10.91 17.54 -8.96
C MET A 175 10.87 17.62 -10.50
#